data_cbd1f0861d11a6dbad713df9b71b189b
#
_entry.id   cbd1f0861d11a6dbad713df9b71b189b
#
_cell.length_a   1.000
_cell.length_b   1.000
_cell.length_c   1.000
_cell.angle_alpha   90.00
_cell.angle_beta   90.00
_cell.angle_gamma   90.00
#
_symmetry.space_group_name_H-M   'P 1'
#
loop_
_entity.id
_entity.type
_entity.pdbx_description
1 polymer ?
#
loop_
_entity_poly.entity_id
_entity_poly.type
_entity_poly.pdbx_seq_one_letter_code
_entity_poly.pdbx_strand_id
1 'polypeptide(L)'
;NLPQNHLPDLEDARNLIKTGLFDAVDMLYDSTSSVLSELIRTAFVPKDGSRFIVADFSAIEARIIAWFAGEKWRMDVFENGGDIYCASASQMFHVPVEKNGINGHLRQKGKIAELALGYGGSVGALKAMGALQMGVLEEELQPLVTAWRQSNPHIVKLWWDVDKAAMTAVRQKTATETHGIRFTYQSGMLFITLPSGRNLVYVKPRIGINHFGSDAITYEGAGGTKKWERIESYGPKFVENIVQATVRDILAEAMLR
;
A
#
# COMPACT_ATOMS: atom_id res chain seq x y z
N ASN A 1 -3.34 10.85 -7.68
CA ASN A 1 -1.94 11.16 -7.33
C ASN A 1 -1.35 12.11 -8.37
N LEU A 2 -0.75 13.19 -7.90
CA LEU A 2 0.04 14.08 -8.74
C LEU A 2 1.48 13.56 -8.78
N PRO A 3 2.18 13.66 -9.94
CA PRO A 3 3.59 13.31 -10.03
C PRO A 3 4.43 14.00 -8.95
N GLN A 4 5.43 13.32 -8.45
CA GLN A 4 6.42 13.93 -7.57
C GLN A 4 7.45 14.67 -8.42
N ASN A 5 8.04 15.71 -7.84
CA ASN A 5 9.13 16.43 -8.48
C ASN A 5 10.47 15.77 -8.10
N HIS A 6 11.23 15.40 -9.11
CA HIS A 6 12.60 14.85 -8.99
C HIS A 6 13.64 15.71 -9.70
N LEU A 7 13.22 16.84 -10.30
CA LEU A 7 14.13 17.75 -10.98
C LEU A 7 15.06 18.44 -9.97
N PRO A 8 16.39 18.38 -10.16
CA PRO A 8 17.35 19.03 -9.28
C PRO A 8 17.21 20.55 -9.34
N ASP A 9 16.92 21.11 -10.52
CA ASP A 9 16.87 22.54 -10.81
C ASP A 9 15.45 22.96 -11.22
N LEU A 10 14.50 22.83 -10.30
CA LEU A 10 13.07 23.04 -10.54
C LEU A 10 12.74 24.43 -11.09
N GLU A 11 13.41 25.46 -10.57
CA GLU A 11 13.13 26.86 -10.97
C GLU A 11 13.63 27.13 -12.39
N ASP A 12 14.77 26.59 -12.77
CA ASP A 12 15.32 26.72 -14.13
C ASP A 12 14.47 26.00 -15.15
N ALA A 13 14.06 24.76 -14.85
CA ALA A 13 13.12 24.00 -15.68
C ALA A 13 11.80 24.77 -15.88
N ARG A 14 11.27 25.34 -14.80
CA ARG A 14 10.04 26.15 -14.83
C ARG A 14 10.20 27.41 -15.69
N ASN A 15 11.34 28.10 -15.61
CA ASN A 15 11.61 29.30 -16.40
C ASN A 15 11.77 28.98 -17.89
N LEU A 16 12.46 27.89 -18.23
CA LEU A 16 12.58 27.43 -19.63
C LEU A 16 11.20 27.12 -20.24
N ILE A 17 10.34 26.43 -19.49
CA ILE A 17 8.97 26.15 -19.93
C ILE A 17 8.16 27.44 -20.10
N LYS A 18 8.22 28.39 -19.12
CA LYS A 18 7.52 29.67 -19.21
C LYS A 18 7.94 30.55 -20.37
N THR A 19 9.21 30.49 -20.75
CA THR A 19 9.77 31.24 -21.87
C THR A 19 9.61 30.53 -23.22
N GLY A 20 9.08 29.31 -23.24
CA GLY A 20 8.87 28.52 -24.46
C GLY A 20 10.14 27.96 -25.09
N LEU A 21 11.23 27.89 -24.34
CA LEU A 21 12.50 27.33 -24.80
C LEU A 21 12.54 25.81 -24.73
N PHE A 22 11.63 25.14 -25.45
CA PHE A 22 11.44 23.70 -25.38
C PHE A 22 12.65 22.91 -25.89
N ASP A 23 13.37 23.42 -26.90
CA ASP A 23 14.60 22.78 -27.39
C ASP A 23 15.68 22.76 -26.30
N ALA A 24 15.78 23.81 -25.48
CA ALA A 24 16.68 23.84 -24.33
C ALA A 24 16.25 22.85 -23.24
N VAL A 25 14.93 22.67 -23.02
CA VAL A 25 14.42 21.66 -22.11
C VAL A 25 14.80 20.26 -22.56
N ASP A 26 14.62 19.93 -23.84
CA ASP A 26 14.96 18.62 -24.40
C ASP A 26 16.48 18.36 -24.44
N MET A 27 17.31 19.42 -24.45
CA MET A 27 18.77 19.30 -24.33
C MET A 27 19.27 19.06 -22.89
N LEU A 28 18.60 19.65 -21.90
CA LEU A 28 19.04 19.62 -20.49
C LEU A 28 18.37 18.52 -19.67
N TYR A 29 17.21 18.05 -20.12
CA TYR A 29 16.38 17.05 -19.45
C TYR A 29 15.96 15.95 -20.43
N ASP A 30 15.41 14.83 -19.90
CA ASP A 30 15.03 13.67 -20.73
C ASP A 30 14.01 14.00 -21.83
N SER A 31 13.00 14.82 -21.50
CA SER A 31 11.99 15.29 -22.45
C SER A 31 11.13 16.41 -21.85
N THR A 32 10.64 17.29 -22.70
CA THR A 32 9.69 18.34 -22.33
C THR A 32 8.45 17.77 -21.64
N SER A 33 7.92 16.65 -22.11
CA SER A 33 6.72 16.01 -21.52
C SER A 33 6.98 15.50 -20.09
N SER A 34 8.17 14.95 -19.83
CA SER A 34 8.58 14.53 -18.50
C SER A 34 8.69 15.72 -17.55
N VAL A 35 9.38 16.78 -17.99
CA VAL A 35 9.53 18.02 -17.22
C VAL A 35 8.16 18.65 -16.89
N LEU A 36 7.26 18.75 -17.87
CA LEU A 36 5.91 19.26 -17.65
C LEU A 36 5.14 18.45 -16.60
N SER A 37 5.27 17.12 -16.61
CA SER A 37 4.66 16.25 -15.61
C SER A 37 5.18 16.54 -14.21
N GLU A 38 6.47 16.79 -14.04
CA GLU A 38 7.08 17.08 -12.75
C GLU A 38 6.77 18.50 -12.25
N LEU A 39 6.50 19.44 -13.17
CA LEU A 39 6.15 20.82 -12.84
C LEU A 39 4.68 21.01 -12.40
N ILE A 40 3.81 20.01 -12.55
CA ILE A 40 2.37 20.12 -12.24
C ILE A 40 2.13 20.71 -10.84
N ARG A 41 2.87 20.29 -9.82
CA ARG A 41 2.71 20.78 -8.44
C ARG A 41 3.03 22.27 -8.29
N THR A 42 3.87 22.83 -9.14
CA THR A 42 4.23 24.26 -9.10
C THR A 42 3.12 25.18 -9.63
N ALA A 43 2.12 24.60 -10.31
CA ALA A 43 0.93 25.33 -10.76
C ALA A 43 -0.07 25.61 -9.62
N PHE A 44 0.05 24.93 -8.49
CA PHE A 44 -0.79 25.19 -7.32
C PHE A 44 -0.23 26.37 -6.55
N VAL A 45 -0.82 27.54 -6.72
CA VAL A 45 -0.50 28.76 -5.99
C VAL A 45 -1.66 29.16 -5.10
N PRO A 46 -1.43 29.56 -3.83
CA PRO A 46 -2.52 30.06 -2.99
C PRO A 46 -3.00 31.42 -3.49
N LYS A 47 -4.26 31.76 -3.20
CA LYS A 47 -4.76 33.12 -3.39
C LYS A 47 -3.97 34.10 -2.52
N ASP A 48 -3.85 35.35 -2.97
CA ASP A 48 -3.20 36.42 -2.21
C ASP A 48 -3.75 36.51 -0.78
N GLY A 49 -2.85 36.59 0.19
CA GLY A 49 -3.20 36.60 1.61
C GLY A 49 -3.60 35.23 2.19
N SER A 50 -3.53 34.16 1.41
CA SER A 50 -3.84 32.79 1.82
C SER A 50 -2.58 31.89 1.73
N ARG A 51 -2.64 30.73 2.37
CA ARG A 51 -1.60 29.69 2.26
C ARG A 51 -2.23 28.32 2.16
N PHE A 52 -1.53 27.37 1.53
CA PHE A 52 -1.88 25.96 1.63
C PHE A 52 -1.43 25.40 2.98
N ILE A 53 -2.30 24.60 3.58
CA ILE A 53 -1.95 23.72 4.69
C ILE A 53 -1.89 22.31 4.08
N VAL A 54 -0.69 21.71 4.09
CA VAL A 54 -0.46 20.38 3.57
C VAL A 54 -0.15 19.46 4.73
N ALA A 55 -0.97 18.42 4.91
CA ALA A 55 -0.77 17.41 5.93
C ALA A 55 -0.98 16.03 5.32
N ASP A 56 -0.23 15.05 5.79
CA ASP A 56 -0.33 13.65 5.40
C ASP A 56 -0.21 12.75 6.61
N PHE A 57 -0.92 11.63 6.60
CA PHE A 57 -0.81 10.63 7.64
C PHE A 57 0.48 9.82 7.48
N SER A 58 1.32 9.82 8.49
CA SER A 58 2.56 9.03 8.48
C SER A 58 2.25 7.52 8.58
N ALA A 59 2.68 6.76 7.56
CA ALA A 59 2.58 5.30 7.51
C ALA A 59 1.16 4.75 7.82
N ILE A 60 0.12 5.41 7.32
CA ILE A 60 -1.26 5.13 7.73
C ILE A 60 -1.69 3.69 7.41
N GLU A 61 -1.30 3.13 6.26
CA GLU A 61 -1.63 1.75 5.92
C GLU A 61 -0.98 0.76 6.90
N ALA A 62 0.29 0.99 7.29
CA ALA A 62 0.98 0.16 8.27
C ALA A 62 0.35 0.24 9.68
N ARG A 63 -0.25 1.38 10.02
CA ARG A 63 -1.02 1.55 11.26
C ARG A 63 -2.33 0.76 11.21
N ILE A 64 -3.07 0.90 10.12
CA ILE A 64 -4.38 0.28 9.99
C ILE A 64 -4.28 -1.25 9.87
N ILE A 65 -3.30 -1.77 9.12
CA ILE A 65 -3.12 -3.23 9.07
C ILE A 65 -2.70 -3.80 10.43
N ALA A 66 -1.84 -3.10 11.18
CA ALA A 66 -1.44 -3.50 12.53
C ALA A 66 -2.64 -3.51 13.48
N TRP A 67 -3.52 -2.51 13.39
CA TRP A 67 -4.73 -2.41 14.20
C TRP A 67 -5.71 -3.55 13.89
N PHE A 68 -6.02 -3.82 12.63
CA PHE A 68 -6.88 -4.95 12.24
C PHE A 68 -6.32 -6.30 12.68
N ALA A 69 -5.00 -6.48 12.55
CA ALA A 69 -4.32 -7.71 12.92
C ALA A 69 -4.17 -7.88 14.44
N GLY A 70 -4.17 -6.79 15.21
CA GLY A 70 -3.77 -6.79 16.61
C GLY A 70 -2.26 -7.05 16.79
N GLU A 71 -1.42 -6.58 15.83
CA GLU A 71 0.05 -6.75 15.89
C GLU A 71 0.65 -5.77 16.89
N LYS A 72 0.75 -6.21 18.15
CA LYS A 72 1.00 -5.36 19.30
C LYS A 72 2.32 -4.57 19.20
N TRP A 73 3.42 -5.20 18.82
CA TRP A 73 4.71 -4.52 18.75
C TRP A 73 4.69 -3.32 17.80
N ARG A 74 3.93 -3.43 16.69
CA ARG A 74 3.78 -2.33 15.72
C ARG A 74 2.95 -1.18 16.31
N MET A 75 1.87 -1.52 17.02
CA MET A 75 1.03 -0.53 17.71
C MET A 75 1.84 0.22 18.75
N ASP A 76 2.65 -0.50 19.56
CA ASP A 76 3.53 0.10 20.56
C ASP A 76 4.57 1.06 19.91
N VAL A 77 5.13 0.68 18.76
CA VAL A 77 6.04 1.57 17.98
C VAL A 77 5.34 2.87 17.57
N PHE A 78 4.12 2.77 17.07
CA PHE A 78 3.36 3.94 16.63
C PHE A 78 2.90 4.82 17.79
N GLU A 79 2.51 4.25 18.91
CA GLU A 79 2.16 5.00 20.14
C GLU A 79 3.33 5.83 20.66
N ASN A 80 4.53 5.26 20.62
CA ASN A 80 5.75 5.93 21.08
C ASN A 80 6.41 6.83 20.01
N GLY A 81 5.75 7.07 18.87
CA GLY A 81 6.29 7.92 17.79
C GLY A 81 7.50 7.34 17.08
N GLY A 82 7.72 6.02 17.16
CA GLY A 82 8.86 5.33 16.58
C GLY A 82 8.81 5.24 15.05
N ASP A 83 9.97 4.97 14.45
CA ASP A 83 10.13 4.72 13.01
C ASP A 83 9.84 3.25 12.72
N ILE A 84 8.73 2.96 12.05
CA ILE A 84 8.30 1.59 11.73
C ILE A 84 9.34 0.84 10.87
N TYR A 85 10.09 1.51 10.02
CA TYR A 85 11.09 0.89 9.17
C TYR A 85 12.32 0.43 9.98
N CYS A 86 12.74 1.24 10.97
CA CYS A 86 13.77 0.84 11.92
C CYS A 86 13.29 -0.33 12.80
N ALA A 87 12.08 -0.22 13.31
CA ALA A 87 11.51 -1.25 14.17
C ALA A 87 11.31 -2.58 13.43
N SER A 88 10.82 -2.55 12.19
CA SER A 88 10.68 -3.74 11.35
C SER A 88 12.03 -4.39 11.08
N ALA A 89 13.05 -3.60 10.73
CA ALA A 89 14.41 -4.12 10.58
C ALA A 89 14.94 -4.72 11.88
N SER A 90 14.70 -4.07 13.03
CA SER A 90 15.11 -4.60 14.34
C SER A 90 14.46 -5.95 14.63
N GLN A 91 13.17 -6.10 14.32
CA GLN A 91 12.45 -7.38 14.50
C GLN A 91 12.97 -8.47 13.55
N MET A 92 13.21 -8.12 12.29
CA MET A 92 13.64 -9.08 11.26
C MET A 92 15.07 -9.59 11.50
N PHE A 93 15.97 -8.71 11.96
CA PHE A 93 17.40 -9.04 12.11
C PHE A 93 17.83 -9.28 13.56
N HIS A 94 16.92 -9.11 14.53
CA HIS A 94 17.17 -9.27 15.97
C HIS A 94 18.32 -8.40 16.49
N VAL A 95 18.46 -7.19 15.95
CA VAL A 95 19.47 -6.20 16.34
C VAL A 95 18.82 -4.82 16.46
N PRO A 96 19.31 -3.93 17.33
CA PRO A 96 18.81 -2.57 17.38
C PRO A 96 19.13 -1.83 16.07
N VAL A 97 18.15 -1.11 15.52
CA VAL A 97 18.30 -0.30 14.31
C VAL A 97 17.81 1.12 14.57
N GLU A 98 18.67 2.09 14.36
CA GLU A 98 18.39 3.51 14.54
C GLU A 98 18.62 4.26 13.22
N LYS A 99 17.74 5.22 12.90
CA LYS A 99 17.73 5.91 11.60
C LYS A 99 19.09 6.53 11.22
N ASN A 100 19.78 7.14 12.19
CA ASN A 100 21.08 7.81 11.99
C ASN A 100 22.12 7.27 12.99
N GLY A 101 22.01 6.01 13.41
CA GLY A 101 22.83 5.41 14.44
C GLY A 101 23.14 3.95 14.16
N ILE A 102 23.07 3.14 15.21
CA ILE A 102 23.43 1.71 15.18
C ILE A 102 22.62 0.97 14.12
N ASN A 103 23.32 0.24 13.23
CA ASN A 103 22.72 -0.56 12.16
C ASN A 103 21.78 0.21 11.21
N GLY A 104 21.93 1.54 11.09
CA GLY A 104 21.04 2.40 10.31
C GLY A 104 20.90 1.99 8.84
N HIS A 105 21.90 1.31 8.26
CA HIS A 105 21.85 0.74 6.90
C HIS A 105 20.73 -0.31 6.73
N LEU A 106 20.36 -1.02 7.80
CA LEU A 106 19.29 -2.03 7.77
C LEU A 106 17.89 -1.39 7.67
N ARG A 107 17.75 -0.13 8.02
CA ARG A 107 16.47 0.60 7.90
C ARG A 107 15.91 0.54 6.48
N GLN A 108 16.78 0.59 5.47
CA GLN A 108 16.35 0.50 4.07
C GLN A 108 15.77 -0.87 3.74
N LYS A 109 16.36 -1.96 4.26
CA LYS A 109 15.79 -3.32 4.14
C LYS A 109 14.44 -3.43 4.83
N GLY A 110 14.29 -2.83 6.02
CA GLY A 110 13.01 -2.72 6.71
C GLY A 110 11.96 -1.96 5.91
N LYS A 111 12.32 -0.83 5.29
CA LYS A 111 11.41 -0.05 4.44
C LYS A 111 10.92 -0.84 3.24
N ILE A 112 11.81 -1.53 2.53
CA ILE A 112 11.45 -2.36 1.38
C ILE A 112 10.48 -3.48 1.80
N ALA A 113 10.82 -4.17 2.90
CA ALA A 113 9.99 -5.24 3.43
C ALA A 113 8.58 -4.75 3.80
N GLU A 114 8.47 -3.61 4.49
CA GLU A 114 7.18 -3.00 4.84
C GLU A 114 6.33 -2.69 3.62
N LEU A 115 6.90 -2.09 2.59
CA LEU A 115 6.18 -1.71 1.39
C LEU A 115 5.78 -2.90 0.51
N ALA A 116 6.61 -3.95 0.47
CA ALA A 116 6.42 -5.08 -0.42
C ALA A 116 5.60 -6.22 0.20
N LEU A 117 5.71 -6.45 1.50
CA LEU A 117 5.26 -7.71 2.13
C LEU A 117 3.94 -7.59 2.89
N GLY A 118 3.50 -6.38 3.24
CA GLY A 118 2.30 -6.14 4.06
C GLY A 118 1.02 -6.78 3.53
N TYR A 119 0.92 -7.00 2.23
CA TYR A 119 -0.24 -7.57 1.56
C TYR A 119 0.08 -8.89 0.84
N GLY A 120 0.83 -9.75 1.52
CA GLY A 120 1.12 -11.10 1.03
C GLY A 120 2.19 -11.17 -0.06
N GLY A 121 2.89 -10.06 -0.31
CA GLY A 121 4.00 -10.03 -1.25
C GLY A 121 5.08 -11.06 -0.93
N SER A 122 5.88 -11.40 -1.92
CA SER A 122 6.99 -12.34 -1.81
C SER A 122 8.19 -11.80 -2.58
N VAL A 123 9.15 -12.63 -2.94
CA VAL A 123 10.38 -12.27 -3.68
C VAL A 123 10.07 -11.40 -4.91
N GLY A 124 9.02 -11.73 -5.67
CA GLY A 124 8.61 -10.92 -6.82
C GLY A 124 8.23 -9.48 -6.46
N ALA A 125 7.53 -9.29 -5.34
CA ALA A 125 7.16 -7.95 -4.85
C ALA A 125 8.39 -7.15 -4.39
N LEU A 126 9.34 -7.79 -3.71
CA LEU A 126 10.61 -7.17 -3.32
C LEU A 126 11.40 -6.70 -4.55
N LYS A 127 11.50 -7.53 -5.59
CA LYS A 127 12.15 -7.17 -6.87
C LYS A 127 11.45 -6.00 -7.54
N ALA A 128 10.12 -6.03 -7.63
CA ALA A 128 9.34 -4.96 -8.23
C ALA A 128 9.45 -3.62 -7.47
N MET A 129 9.66 -3.66 -6.15
CA MET A 129 9.93 -2.48 -5.31
C MET A 129 11.39 -2.01 -5.35
N GLY A 130 12.22 -2.59 -6.21
CA GLY A 130 13.59 -2.14 -6.40
C GLY A 130 14.58 -2.65 -5.34
N ALA A 131 14.31 -3.78 -4.69
CA ALA A 131 15.20 -4.32 -3.66
C ALA A 131 16.64 -4.53 -4.17
N LEU A 132 16.78 -5.07 -5.39
CA LEU A 132 18.10 -5.31 -6.00
C LEU A 132 18.84 -4.00 -6.31
N GLN A 133 18.14 -2.98 -6.80
CA GLN A 133 18.70 -1.64 -7.07
C GLN A 133 19.12 -0.92 -5.77
N MET A 134 18.53 -1.29 -4.66
CA MET A 134 18.86 -0.77 -3.32
C MET A 134 19.93 -1.59 -2.60
N GLY A 135 20.60 -2.51 -3.32
CA GLY A 135 21.74 -3.28 -2.81
C GLY A 135 21.38 -4.52 -1.97
N VAL A 136 20.12 -4.97 -2.01
CA VAL A 136 19.74 -6.28 -1.46
C VAL A 136 20.15 -7.37 -2.43
N LEU A 137 20.90 -8.37 -1.96
CA LEU A 137 21.32 -9.48 -2.81
C LEU A 137 20.14 -10.42 -3.10
N GLU A 138 20.17 -11.09 -4.24
CA GLU A 138 19.08 -11.98 -4.65
C GLU A 138 18.87 -13.13 -3.65
N GLU A 139 19.95 -13.64 -3.08
CA GLU A 139 19.96 -14.68 -2.04
C GLU A 139 19.35 -14.22 -0.71
N GLU A 140 19.31 -12.91 -0.44
CA GLU A 140 18.69 -12.33 0.76
C GLU A 140 17.16 -12.18 0.64
N LEU A 141 16.61 -12.22 -0.57
CA LEU A 141 15.18 -11.90 -0.78
C LEU A 141 14.25 -12.88 -0.08
N GLN A 142 14.47 -14.18 -0.21
CA GLN A 142 13.62 -15.18 0.45
C GLN A 142 13.80 -15.19 1.98
N PRO A 143 15.02 -15.09 2.55
CA PRO A 143 15.20 -14.83 3.98
C PRO A 143 14.46 -13.61 4.49
N LEU A 144 14.46 -12.49 3.77
CA LEU A 144 13.71 -11.27 4.14
C LEU A 144 12.20 -11.51 4.21
N VAL A 145 11.63 -12.20 3.22
CA VAL A 145 10.21 -12.58 3.24
C VAL A 145 9.89 -13.40 4.48
N THR A 146 10.73 -14.38 4.78
CA THR A 146 10.55 -15.28 5.93
C THR A 146 10.65 -14.53 7.24
N ALA A 147 11.68 -13.72 7.41
CA ALA A 147 11.92 -12.92 8.62
C ALA A 147 10.76 -11.94 8.88
N TRP A 148 10.29 -11.24 7.83
CA TRP A 148 9.16 -10.31 7.96
C TRP A 148 7.88 -11.03 8.40
N ARG A 149 7.55 -12.17 7.78
CA ARG A 149 6.35 -12.95 8.15
C ARG A 149 6.43 -13.51 9.56
N GLN A 150 7.62 -13.96 10.00
CA GLN A 150 7.84 -14.41 11.38
C GLN A 150 7.70 -13.27 12.39
N SER A 151 8.12 -12.07 12.04
CA SER A 151 7.98 -10.87 12.88
C SER A 151 6.55 -10.32 12.92
N ASN A 152 5.70 -10.72 11.97
CA ASN A 152 4.31 -10.22 11.82
C ASN A 152 3.28 -11.36 11.76
N PRO A 153 3.25 -12.27 12.75
CA PRO A 153 2.40 -13.47 12.69
C PRO A 153 0.90 -13.12 12.70
N HIS A 154 0.49 -12.05 13.37
CA HIS A 154 -0.91 -11.63 13.43
C HIS A 154 -1.37 -11.03 12.08
N ILE A 155 -0.50 -10.31 11.36
CA ILE A 155 -0.81 -9.84 10.00
C ILE A 155 -0.95 -11.03 9.04
N VAL A 156 -0.05 -12.01 9.12
CA VAL A 156 -0.17 -13.24 8.32
C VAL A 156 -1.46 -13.99 8.63
N LYS A 157 -1.83 -14.07 9.91
CA LYS A 157 -3.12 -14.66 10.33
C LYS A 157 -4.32 -13.88 9.78
N LEU A 158 -4.29 -12.55 9.83
CA LEU A 158 -5.34 -11.68 9.29
C LEU A 158 -5.61 -11.99 7.80
N TRP A 159 -4.56 -12.20 6.98
CA TRP A 159 -4.73 -12.53 5.57
C TRP A 159 -5.59 -13.79 5.38
N TRP A 160 -5.29 -14.84 6.14
CA TRP A 160 -5.96 -16.13 6.00
C TRP A 160 -7.33 -16.17 6.67
N ASP A 161 -7.52 -15.44 7.77
CA ASP A 161 -8.83 -15.29 8.40
C ASP A 161 -9.80 -14.55 7.46
N VAL A 162 -9.34 -13.48 6.81
CA VAL A 162 -10.12 -12.73 5.82
C VAL A 162 -10.42 -13.59 4.59
N ASP A 163 -9.45 -14.34 4.08
CA ASP A 163 -9.65 -15.28 2.98
C ASP A 163 -10.73 -16.31 3.31
N LYS A 164 -10.58 -16.97 4.44
CA LYS A 164 -11.55 -17.98 4.93
C LYS A 164 -12.95 -17.38 5.11
N ALA A 165 -13.07 -16.19 5.68
CA ALA A 165 -14.35 -15.53 5.88
C ALA A 165 -15.03 -15.20 4.54
N ALA A 166 -14.29 -14.59 3.60
CA ALA A 166 -14.79 -14.29 2.27
C ALA A 166 -15.19 -15.53 1.48
N MET A 167 -14.32 -16.57 1.48
CA MET A 167 -14.59 -17.86 0.83
C MET A 167 -15.84 -18.52 1.39
N THR A 168 -16.01 -18.53 2.70
CA THR A 168 -17.17 -19.11 3.37
C THR A 168 -18.45 -18.36 3.01
N ALA A 169 -18.40 -17.01 3.04
CA ALA A 169 -19.54 -16.16 2.68
C ALA A 169 -20.02 -16.45 1.24
N VAL A 170 -19.10 -16.56 0.29
CA VAL A 170 -19.43 -16.83 -1.13
C VAL A 170 -19.90 -18.26 -1.34
N ARG A 171 -19.23 -19.26 -0.73
CA ARG A 171 -19.52 -20.70 -0.92
C ARG A 171 -20.87 -21.07 -0.31
N GLN A 172 -21.13 -20.61 0.91
CA GLN A 172 -22.33 -20.96 1.66
C GLN A 172 -23.47 -19.94 1.52
N LYS A 173 -23.24 -18.82 0.82
CA LYS A 173 -24.19 -17.71 0.64
C LYS A 173 -24.72 -17.21 2.00
N THR A 174 -23.84 -17.06 2.96
CA THR A 174 -24.13 -16.64 4.33
C THR A 174 -23.32 -15.42 4.74
N ALA A 175 -23.60 -14.88 5.92
CA ALA A 175 -22.77 -13.85 6.53
C ALA A 175 -21.68 -14.50 7.40
N THR A 176 -20.48 -13.92 7.34
CA THR A 176 -19.34 -14.25 8.20
C THR A 176 -18.69 -12.99 8.74
N GLU A 177 -17.92 -13.11 9.81
CA GLU A 177 -17.23 -11.97 10.42
C GLU A 177 -15.85 -12.40 10.92
N THR A 178 -14.86 -11.52 10.76
CA THR A 178 -13.53 -11.67 11.35
C THR A 178 -12.87 -10.31 11.52
N HIS A 179 -12.09 -10.09 12.58
CA HIS A 179 -11.37 -8.84 12.86
C HIS A 179 -12.25 -7.57 12.78
N GLY A 180 -13.53 -7.65 13.19
CA GLY A 180 -14.49 -6.55 13.09
C GLY A 180 -14.94 -6.19 11.66
N ILE A 181 -14.67 -7.07 10.70
CA ILE A 181 -15.04 -6.95 9.29
C ILE A 181 -16.10 -7.99 8.96
N ARG A 182 -17.22 -7.57 8.41
CA ARG A 182 -18.33 -8.45 8.05
C ARG A 182 -18.37 -8.69 6.54
N PHE A 183 -18.56 -9.96 6.17
CA PHE A 183 -18.68 -10.43 4.80
C PHE A 183 -20.10 -10.95 4.60
N THR A 184 -20.83 -10.43 3.60
CA THR A 184 -22.21 -10.84 3.35
C THR A 184 -22.41 -11.12 1.87
N TYR A 185 -22.88 -12.31 1.54
CA TYR A 185 -23.32 -12.63 0.17
C TYR A 185 -24.79 -12.29 0.03
N GLN A 186 -25.13 -11.35 -0.84
CA GLN A 186 -26.49 -10.92 -1.08
C GLN A 186 -26.68 -10.49 -2.54
N SER A 187 -27.79 -10.89 -3.17
CA SER A 187 -28.19 -10.46 -4.53
C SER A 187 -27.09 -10.64 -5.58
N GLY A 188 -26.31 -11.74 -5.48
CA GLY A 188 -25.22 -12.01 -6.41
C GLY A 188 -23.97 -11.16 -6.22
N MET A 189 -23.80 -10.53 -5.07
CA MET A 189 -22.66 -9.70 -4.69
C MET A 189 -22.09 -10.12 -3.35
N LEU A 190 -20.78 -9.99 -3.19
CA LEU A 190 -20.12 -10.05 -1.89
C LEU A 190 -19.93 -8.60 -1.39
N PHE A 191 -20.50 -8.32 -0.24
CA PHE A 191 -20.30 -7.08 0.49
C PHE A 191 -19.28 -7.30 1.61
N ILE A 192 -18.27 -6.45 1.69
CA ILE A 192 -17.33 -6.39 2.81
C ILE A 192 -17.61 -5.09 3.54
N THR A 193 -18.22 -5.19 4.72
CA THR A 193 -18.59 -4.03 5.54
C THR A 193 -17.42 -3.63 6.42
N LEU A 194 -16.97 -2.40 6.25
CA LEU A 194 -15.89 -1.78 7.01
C LEU A 194 -16.37 -1.28 8.38
N PRO A 195 -15.48 -0.97 9.34
CA PRO A 195 -15.86 -0.41 10.63
C PRO A 195 -16.68 0.89 10.55
N SER A 196 -16.49 1.67 9.47
CA SER A 196 -17.30 2.87 9.19
C SER A 196 -18.74 2.58 8.77
N GLY A 197 -19.10 1.32 8.53
CA GLY A 197 -20.38 0.90 7.94
C GLY A 197 -20.42 0.96 6.41
N ARG A 198 -19.38 1.49 5.77
CA ARG A 198 -19.28 1.51 4.31
C ARG A 198 -18.96 0.11 3.76
N ASN A 199 -19.46 -0.21 2.58
CA ASN A 199 -19.25 -1.50 1.94
C ASN A 199 -18.27 -1.40 0.75
N LEU A 200 -17.35 -2.36 0.67
CA LEU A 200 -16.73 -2.77 -0.59
C LEU A 200 -17.62 -3.81 -1.25
N VAL A 201 -17.81 -3.72 -2.56
CA VAL A 201 -18.73 -4.59 -3.29
C VAL A 201 -18.00 -5.31 -4.42
N TYR A 202 -18.13 -6.64 -4.44
CA TYR A 202 -17.57 -7.52 -5.45
C TYR A 202 -18.71 -8.17 -6.22
N VAL A 203 -18.76 -7.92 -7.54
CA VAL A 203 -19.89 -8.30 -8.40
C VAL A 203 -19.74 -9.75 -8.87
N LYS A 204 -20.82 -10.52 -8.80
CA LYS A 204 -20.89 -11.93 -9.22
C LYS A 204 -19.71 -12.77 -8.73
N PRO A 205 -19.40 -12.78 -7.41
CA PRO A 205 -18.32 -13.57 -6.87
C PRO A 205 -18.60 -15.07 -7.07
N ARG A 206 -17.53 -15.81 -7.40
CA ARG A 206 -17.57 -17.28 -7.56
C ARG A 206 -16.30 -17.87 -7.01
N ILE A 207 -16.39 -19.11 -6.54
CA ILE A 207 -15.21 -19.94 -6.28
C ILE A 207 -14.69 -20.43 -7.61
N GLY A 208 -13.44 -20.15 -7.90
CA GLY A 208 -12.68 -20.64 -9.06
C GLY A 208 -11.38 -21.29 -8.60
N ILE A 209 -10.56 -21.70 -9.56
CA ILE A 209 -9.23 -22.23 -9.31
C ILE A 209 -8.21 -21.17 -9.72
N ASN A 210 -7.28 -20.82 -8.83
CA ASN A 210 -6.21 -19.91 -9.13
C ASN A 210 -5.10 -20.57 -9.97
N HIS A 211 -4.14 -19.77 -10.41
CA HIS A 211 -3.01 -20.24 -11.21
C HIS A 211 -2.07 -21.23 -10.47
N PHE A 212 -2.24 -21.38 -9.15
CA PHE A 212 -1.54 -22.39 -8.33
C PHE A 212 -2.33 -23.69 -8.14
N GLY A 213 -3.55 -23.80 -8.70
CA GLY A 213 -4.41 -24.96 -8.54
C GLY A 213 -5.23 -25.00 -7.26
N SER A 214 -5.29 -23.91 -6.52
CA SER A 214 -6.07 -23.78 -5.27
C SER A 214 -7.36 -23.00 -5.48
N ASP A 215 -8.37 -23.26 -4.62
CA ASP A 215 -9.61 -22.49 -4.61
C ASP A 215 -9.32 -21.01 -4.35
N ALA A 216 -9.95 -20.12 -5.13
CA ALA A 216 -9.87 -18.68 -4.97
C ALA A 216 -11.21 -18.03 -5.33
N ILE A 217 -11.44 -16.82 -4.83
CA ILE A 217 -12.59 -16.01 -5.24
C ILE A 217 -12.26 -15.31 -6.55
N THR A 218 -13.18 -15.43 -7.52
CA THR A 218 -13.18 -14.58 -8.71
C THR A 218 -14.43 -13.72 -8.75
N TYR A 219 -14.33 -12.50 -9.26
CA TYR A 219 -15.44 -11.56 -9.38
C TYR A 219 -15.36 -10.76 -10.68
N GLU A 220 -16.44 -10.10 -11.08
CA GLU A 220 -16.46 -9.23 -12.25
C GLU A 220 -16.15 -7.79 -11.86
N GLY A 221 -15.26 -7.12 -12.60
CA GLY A 221 -14.84 -5.76 -12.33
C GLY A 221 -14.00 -5.16 -13.46
N ALA A 222 -13.64 -3.89 -13.32
CA ALA A 222 -12.70 -3.24 -14.24
C ALA A 222 -11.28 -3.73 -13.96
N GLY A 223 -10.69 -4.42 -14.92
CA GLY A 223 -9.31 -4.91 -14.84
C GLY A 223 -8.26 -3.85 -15.13
N GLY A 224 -7.01 -4.26 -15.19
CA GLY A 224 -5.86 -3.37 -15.42
C GLY A 224 -5.93 -2.62 -16.76
N THR A 225 -6.59 -3.18 -17.76
CA THR A 225 -6.85 -2.57 -19.08
C THR A 225 -8.09 -1.68 -19.12
N LYS A 226 -8.73 -1.41 -17.96
CA LYS A 226 -10.01 -0.71 -17.81
C LYS A 226 -11.19 -1.40 -18.52
N LYS A 227 -11.04 -2.64 -18.96
CA LYS A 227 -12.14 -3.47 -19.48
C LYS A 227 -12.82 -4.21 -18.34
N TRP A 228 -14.12 -4.48 -18.51
CA TRP A 228 -14.86 -5.30 -17.56
C TRP A 228 -14.52 -6.76 -17.80
N GLU A 229 -13.94 -7.38 -16.79
CA GLU A 229 -13.44 -8.75 -16.88
C GLU A 229 -13.59 -9.51 -15.56
N ARG A 230 -13.30 -10.79 -15.58
CA ARG A 230 -13.25 -11.60 -14.38
C ARG A 230 -11.87 -11.52 -13.75
N ILE A 231 -11.84 -11.10 -12.49
CA ILE A 231 -10.63 -10.83 -11.71
C ILE A 231 -10.54 -11.87 -10.60
N GLU A 232 -9.35 -12.43 -10.38
CA GLU A 232 -9.02 -13.28 -9.25
C GLU A 232 -8.68 -12.42 -8.02
N SER A 233 -9.10 -12.87 -6.83
CA SER A 233 -8.73 -12.26 -5.57
C SER A 233 -8.48 -13.31 -4.49
N TYR A 234 -7.74 -12.93 -3.47
CA TYR A 234 -7.28 -13.79 -2.38
C TYR A 234 -7.14 -12.96 -1.10
N GLY A 235 -6.97 -13.62 0.05
CA GLY A 235 -6.98 -12.98 1.37
C GLY A 235 -6.16 -11.72 1.48
N PRO A 236 -4.84 -11.74 1.21
CA PRO A 236 -4.00 -10.53 1.23
C PRO A 236 -4.53 -9.40 0.35
N LYS A 237 -5.11 -9.69 -0.82
CA LYS A 237 -5.67 -8.67 -1.71
C LYS A 237 -6.97 -8.07 -1.16
N PHE A 238 -7.79 -8.87 -0.49
CA PHE A 238 -8.94 -8.33 0.24
C PHE A 238 -8.49 -7.45 1.41
N VAL A 239 -7.45 -7.87 2.16
CA VAL A 239 -6.89 -7.05 3.25
C VAL A 239 -6.35 -5.73 2.72
N GLU A 240 -5.63 -5.70 1.59
CA GLU A 240 -5.19 -4.46 0.94
C GLU A 240 -6.37 -3.52 0.68
N ASN A 241 -7.42 -4.02 0.02
CA ASN A 241 -8.60 -3.22 -0.31
C ASN A 241 -9.32 -2.71 0.95
N ILE A 242 -9.43 -3.54 2.01
CA ILE A 242 -10.03 -3.18 3.29
C ILE A 242 -9.22 -2.08 3.97
N VAL A 243 -7.91 -2.22 4.05
CA VAL A 243 -7.00 -1.25 4.68
C VAL A 243 -7.07 0.08 3.94
N GLN A 244 -6.89 0.08 2.62
CA GLN A 244 -6.94 1.31 1.81
C GLN A 244 -8.29 2.02 1.88
N ALA A 245 -9.39 1.25 1.90
CA ALA A 245 -10.72 1.81 2.05
C ALA A 245 -10.95 2.41 3.45
N THR A 246 -10.44 1.76 4.50
CA THR A 246 -10.52 2.28 5.88
C THR A 246 -9.66 3.54 6.04
N VAL A 247 -8.46 3.58 5.47
CA VAL A 247 -7.61 4.78 5.41
C VAL A 247 -8.37 5.95 4.76
N ARG A 248 -9.05 5.70 3.64
CA ARG A 248 -9.88 6.71 2.99
C ARG A 248 -11.01 7.21 3.88
N ASP A 249 -11.66 6.34 4.66
CA ASP A 249 -12.72 6.73 5.58
C ASP A 249 -12.18 7.63 6.69
N ILE A 250 -11.01 7.29 7.26
CA ILE A 250 -10.32 8.10 8.27
C ILE A 250 -9.93 9.47 7.70
N LEU A 251 -9.40 9.52 6.47
CA LEU A 251 -9.05 10.77 5.81
C LEU A 251 -10.30 11.64 5.60
N ALA A 252 -11.39 11.05 5.12
CA ALA A 252 -12.64 11.77 4.90
C ALA A 252 -13.19 12.35 6.21
N GLU A 253 -13.17 11.60 7.29
CA GLU A 253 -13.56 12.07 8.62
C GLU A 253 -12.67 13.22 9.11
N ALA A 254 -11.34 13.11 8.93
CA ALA A 254 -10.41 14.15 9.32
C ALA A 254 -10.61 15.46 8.52
N MET A 255 -11.03 15.37 7.27
CA MET A 255 -11.32 16.55 6.42
C MET A 255 -12.63 17.24 6.79
N LEU A 256 -13.56 16.55 7.46
CA LEU A 256 -14.85 17.10 7.87
C LEU A 256 -14.80 17.81 9.25
N ARG A 257 -13.73 17.63 10.00
CA ARG A 257 -13.48 18.28 11.31
C ARG A 257 -12.72 19.59 11.14
#